data_daf7229e3203afd381aa9b6b37fd01f9
#
_entry.id   daf7229e3203afd381aa9b6b37fd01f9
#
_cell.length_a   1.000
_cell.length_b   1.000
_cell.length_c   1.000
_cell.angle_alpha   90.00
_cell.angle_beta   90.00
_cell.angle_gamma   90.00
#
_symmetry.space_group_name_H-M   'P 1'
#
loop_
_entity.id
_entity.type
_entity.pdbx_description
1 polymer ?
#
loop_
_entity_poly.entity_id
_entity_poly.type
_entity_poly.pdbx_seq_one_letter_code
_entity_poly.pdbx_strand_id
1 'polypeptide(L)'
;MCIRSLMQKENSGAGTKFIPVFFVTVACGITSGFHSTQCTLIGRSVEHEKEGRTVFYGMMILEGLIAMIWAAAAMGLYNSGSTAGATAAVGEVAKGLLGPVGGIIAILGVIVLPITSGDTALRSCRLMVADYLHIDQKTRKNRVLVTLGIFIPVILILVFAKMNAEGFNILWRYFAWSNQTIGVFAFAAITIYLMAKKGAKKGIYLIALIPGSFYMFIISSFILSQKIGFGLPMTVAYIIAGVLTALYFAGLIKLGRKYAASHEEE
;
A
#
# COMPACT_ATOMS: atom_id res chain seq x y z
N MET A 1 -13.19 2.84 -8.16
CA MET A 1 -12.95 2.83 -9.58
C MET A 1 -12.16 1.63 -10.07
N CYS A 2 -11.14 1.20 -9.42
CA CYS A 2 -10.60 -0.15 -9.59
C CYS A 2 -11.72 -1.22 -9.49
N ILE A 3 -12.65 -1.04 -8.55
CA ILE A 3 -13.83 -1.91 -8.38
C ILE A 3 -14.70 -1.96 -9.66
N ARG A 4 -14.88 -0.86 -10.41
CA ARG A 4 -15.70 -0.86 -11.62
C ARG A 4 -15.06 -1.61 -12.78
N SER A 5 -13.77 -1.40 -13.05
CA SER A 5 -13.06 -2.15 -14.10
C SER A 5 -13.02 -3.66 -13.81
N LEU A 6 -13.14 -4.02 -12.53
CA LEU A 6 -13.17 -5.38 -12.04
C LEU A 6 -14.57 -6.01 -12.10
N MET A 7 -15.63 -5.26 -11.75
CA MET A 7 -17.01 -5.74 -11.83
C MET A 7 -17.57 -5.79 -13.26
N GLN A 8 -17.19 -4.85 -14.12
CA GLN A 8 -17.77 -4.74 -15.46
C GLN A 8 -17.23 -5.78 -16.47
N LYS A 9 -16.01 -6.31 -16.24
CA LYS A 9 -15.38 -7.30 -17.11
C LYS A 9 -15.59 -8.75 -16.65
N GLU A 10 -16.23 -8.97 -15.50
CA GLU A 10 -16.31 -10.28 -14.84
C GLU A 10 -17.73 -10.81 -14.60
N ASN A 11 -18.76 -10.28 -15.28
CA ASN A 11 -20.14 -10.72 -15.13
C ASN A 11 -20.44 -12.15 -15.63
N SER A 12 -19.41 -12.93 -15.97
CA SER A 12 -19.56 -14.32 -16.44
C SER A 12 -18.75 -15.34 -15.62
N GLY A 13 -18.66 -15.19 -14.31
CA GLY A 13 -17.94 -16.13 -13.43
C GLY A 13 -17.40 -15.49 -12.15
N ALA A 14 -18.07 -14.48 -11.65
CA ALA A 14 -17.55 -13.43 -10.80
C ALA A 14 -17.23 -13.78 -9.33
N GLY A 15 -17.65 -14.93 -8.81
CA GLY A 15 -17.58 -15.17 -7.36
C GLY A 15 -16.17 -15.35 -6.80
N THR A 16 -15.23 -15.87 -7.58
CA THR A 16 -13.93 -16.33 -7.05
C THR A 16 -12.78 -15.32 -7.17
N LYS A 17 -12.86 -14.38 -8.10
CA LYS A 17 -11.79 -13.39 -8.32
C LYS A 17 -11.94 -12.14 -7.48
N PHE A 18 -13.08 -11.93 -6.85
CA PHE A 18 -13.40 -10.75 -6.06
C PHE A 18 -12.44 -10.57 -4.87
N ILE A 19 -12.18 -11.63 -4.11
CA ILE A 19 -11.43 -11.54 -2.85
C ILE A 19 -10.03 -10.94 -3.02
N PRO A 20 -9.11 -11.49 -3.83
CA PRO A 20 -7.76 -10.90 -3.93
C PRO A 20 -7.78 -9.47 -4.46
N VAL A 21 -8.62 -9.19 -5.41
CA VAL A 21 -8.68 -7.87 -6.05
C VAL A 21 -9.25 -6.81 -5.11
N PHE A 22 -10.33 -7.15 -4.40
CA PHE A 22 -10.95 -6.27 -3.42
C PHE A 22 -9.94 -5.89 -2.32
N PHE A 23 -9.33 -6.90 -1.69
CA PHE A 23 -8.42 -6.65 -0.57
C PHE A 23 -7.11 -5.97 -0.99
N VAL A 24 -6.57 -6.23 -2.18
CA VAL A 24 -5.42 -5.47 -2.70
C VAL A 24 -5.77 -3.99 -2.87
N THR A 25 -6.99 -3.70 -3.30
CA THR A 25 -7.43 -2.32 -3.56
C THR A 25 -7.78 -1.56 -2.27
N VAL A 26 -8.55 -2.19 -1.38
CA VAL A 26 -9.04 -1.56 -0.14
C VAL A 26 -7.89 -1.35 0.86
N ALA A 27 -6.93 -2.25 0.87
CA ALA A 27 -5.84 -2.19 1.84
C ALA A 27 -4.97 -0.92 1.72
N CYS A 28 -4.98 -0.23 0.58
CA CYS A 28 -4.24 1.03 0.43
C CYS A 28 -4.70 2.11 1.44
N GLY A 29 -6.00 2.15 1.78
CA GLY A 29 -6.54 3.09 2.77
C GLY A 29 -6.54 2.58 4.21
N ILE A 30 -6.19 1.31 4.45
CA ILE A 30 -6.25 0.70 5.79
C ILE A 30 -4.88 0.22 6.24
N THR A 31 -4.13 -0.47 5.36
CA THR A 31 -2.87 -1.13 5.69
C THR A 31 -1.90 -0.98 4.54
N SER A 32 -1.47 0.26 4.29
CA SER A 32 -0.57 0.58 3.19
C SER A 32 0.89 0.30 3.56
N GLY A 33 1.62 -0.41 2.71
CA GLY A 33 3.06 -0.58 2.83
C GLY A 33 3.82 0.75 2.74
N PHE A 34 3.23 1.76 2.10
CA PHE A 34 3.75 3.11 2.07
C PHE A 34 3.95 3.70 3.47
N HIS A 35 3.06 3.41 4.42
CA HIS A 35 3.20 3.87 5.81
C HIS A 35 4.46 3.31 6.48
N SER A 36 4.85 2.08 6.18
CA SER A 36 6.08 1.49 6.73
C SER A 36 7.34 2.20 6.25
N THR A 37 7.35 2.70 5.02
CA THR A 37 8.47 3.49 4.49
C THR A 37 8.52 4.92 5.02
N GLN A 38 7.35 5.48 5.40
CA GLN A 38 7.23 6.82 5.95
C GLN A 38 7.52 6.89 7.45
N CYS A 39 7.25 5.83 8.21
CA CYS A 39 7.36 5.82 9.66
C CYS A 39 8.77 6.19 10.15
N THR A 40 9.81 5.86 9.39
CA THR A 40 11.20 6.23 9.72
C THR A 40 11.46 7.73 9.66
N LEU A 41 10.85 8.43 8.70
CA LEU A 41 10.96 9.89 8.57
C LEU A 41 10.11 10.59 9.63
N ILE A 42 8.88 10.14 9.81
CA ILE A 42 7.93 10.72 10.77
C ILE A 42 8.43 10.50 12.20
N GLY A 43 8.94 9.30 12.53
CA GLY A 43 9.49 8.98 13.84
C GLY A 43 10.68 9.87 14.26
N ARG A 44 11.43 10.39 13.29
CA ARG A 44 12.50 11.38 13.54
C ARG A 44 11.99 12.81 13.76
N SER A 45 10.74 13.08 13.40
CA SER A 45 10.11 14.41 13.47
C SER A 45 9.20 14.56 14.69
N VAL A 46 8.82 13.46 15.33
CA VAL A 46 8.00 13.44 16.55
C VAL A 46 8.88 13.82 17.74
N GLU A 47 8.47 14.85 18.50
CA GLU A 47 9.24 15.36 19.64
C GLU A 47 9.10 14.47 20.87
N HIS A 48 7.90 13.93 21.11
CA HIS A 48 7.61 13.11 22.26
C HIS A 48 6.98 11.77 21.90
N GLU A 49 7.43 10.67 22.49
CA GLU A 49 6.90 9.31 22.26
C GLU A 49 5.38 9.21 22.48
N LYS A 50 4.82 10.03 23.39
CA LYS A 50 3.37 10.09 23.66
C LYS A 50 2.54 10.52 22.45
N GLU A 51 3.10 11.33 21.55
CA GLU A 51 2.46 11.79 20.32
C GLU A 51 2.34 10.67 19.27
N GLY A 52 3.19 9.65 19.38
CA GLY A 52 3.21 8.52 18.47
C GLY A 52 1.83 7.85 18.29
N ARG A 53 1.04 7.76 19.37
CA ARG A 53 -0.31 7.23 19.29
C ARG A 53 -1.23 8.07 18.39
N THR A 54 -1.16 9.39 18.49
CA THR A 54 -1.98 10.30 17.66
C THR A 54 -1.46 10.34 16.24
N VAL A 55 -0.14 10.48 16.07
CA VAL A 55 0.50 10.65 14.77
C VAL A 55 0.41 9.39 13.92
N PHE A 56 0.70 8.21 14.48
CA PHE A 56 0.68 6.96 13.70
C PHE A 56 -0.71 6.30 13.68
N TYR A 57 -1.31 6.09 14.85
CA TYR A 57 -2.57 5.36 14.94
C TYR A 57 -3.78 6.25 14.63
N GLY A 58 -3.83 7.46 15.20
CA GLY A 58 -4.94 8.40 15.01
C GLY A 58 -5.09 8.83 13.56
N MET A 59 -3.99 9.16 12.88
CA MET A 59 -4.02 9.56 11.48
C MET A 59 -4.41 8.41 10.55
N MET A 60 -4.05 7.16 10.87
CA MET A 60 -4.49 5.98 10.12
C MET A 60 -5.99 5.76 10.19
N ILE A 61 -6.60 5.98 11.36
CA ILE A 61 -8.07 5.90 11.50
C ILE A 61 -8.72 6.98 10.65
N LEU A 62 -8.20 8.21 10.70
CA LEU A 62 -8.74 9.32 9.90
C LEU A 62 -8.62 9.05 8.40
N GLU A 63 -7.49 8.54 7.94
CA GLU A 63 -7.28 8.15 6.54
C GLU A 63 -8.27 7.06 6.12
N GLY A 64 -8.46 6.02 6.94
CA GLY A 64 -9.43 4.97 6.69
C GLY A 64 -10.87 5.49 6.58
N LEU A 65 -11.28 6.41 7.43
CA LEU A 65 -12.59 7.05 7.37
C LEU A 65 -12.77 7.84 6.08
N ILE A 66 -11.79 8.64 5.68
CA ILE A 66 -11.81 9.40 4.42
C ILE A 66 -11.87 8.45 3.22
N ALA A 67 -11.08 7.38 3.23
CA ALA A 67 -11.10 6.37 2.17
C ALA A 67 -12.46 5.69 2.04
N MET A 68 -13.15 5.41 3.16
CA MET A 68 -14.51 4.85 3.16
C MET A 68 -15.54 5.82 2.59
N ILE A 69 -15.43 7.13 2.88
CA ILE A 69 -16.30 8.17 2.31
C ILE A 69 -16.14 8.20 0.79
N TRP A 70 -14.91 8.20 0.28
CA TRP A 70 -14.64 8.16 -1.15
C TRP A 70 -15.14 6.87 -1.82
N ALA A 71 -15.00 5.73 -1.15
CA ALA A 71 -15.52 4.45 -1.64
C ALA A 71 -17.05 4.47 -1.76
N ALA A 72 -17.74 4.94 -0.72
CA ALA A 72 -19.20 5.07 -0.72
C ALA A 72 -19.70 6.03 -1.81
N ALA A 73 -19.05 7.18 -1.95
CA ALA A 73 -19.37 8.17 -2.97
C ALA A 73 -19.15 7.63 -4.41
N ALA A 74 -18.07 6.88 -4.63
CA ALA A 74 -17.80 6.23 -5.92
C ALA A 74 -18.82 5.12 -6.24
N MET A 75 -19.28 4.35 -5.24
CA MET A 75 -20.36 3.38 -5.42
C MET A 75 -21.69 4.06 -5.74
N GLY A 76 -22.02 5.17 -5.06
CA GLY A 76 -23.20 5.97 -5.36
C GLY A 76 -23.19 6.49 -6.79
N LEU A 77 -22.06 7.05 -7.24
CA LEU A 77 -21.88 7.52 -8.61
C LEU A 77 -22.04 6.39 -9.65
N TYR A 78 -21.51 5.20 -9.34
CA TYR A 78 -21.69 4.01 -10.18
C TYR A 78 -23.15 3.61 -10.29
N ASN A 79 -23.88 3.56 -9.17
CA ASN A 79 -25.29 3.19 -9.14
C ASN A 79 -26.19 4.20 -9.88
N SER A 80 -25.77 5.48 -9.97
CA SER A 80 -26.47 6.49 -10.77
C SER A 80 -26.24 6.37 -12.29
N GLY A 81 -25.50 5.34 -12.72
CA GLY A 81 -25.24 5.06 -14.15
C GLY A 81 -24.10 5.86 -14.77
N SER A 82 -23.29 6.56 -13.99
CA SER A 82 -22.13 7.30 -14.52
C SER A 82 -21.12 6.35 -15.18
N THR A 83 -20.63 6.76 -16.35
CA THR A 83 -19.58 6.07 -17.10
C THR A 83 -18.22 6.71 -16.96
N ALA A 84 -18.08 7.67 -16.02
CA ALA A 84 -16.85 8.44 -15.82
C ALA A 84 -15.62 7.57 -15.58
N GLY A 85 -14.53 7.95 -16.23
CA GLY A 85 -13.21 7.36 -15.99
C GLY A 85 -12.68 7.67 -14.56
N ALA A 86 -11.53 7.08 -14.11
CA ALA A 86 -10.96 7.16 -12.75
C ALA A 86 -10.79 8.60 -12.26
N THR A 87 -10.12 9.34 -13.06
CA THR A 87 -9.77 10.73 -12.76
C THR A 87 -10.99 11.65 -12.86
N ALA A 88 -11.89 11.40 -13.79
CA ALA A 88 -13.13 12.16 -13.95
C ALA A 88 -14.13 11.91 -12.81
N ALA A 89 -14.22 10.68 -12.31
CA ALA A 89 -15.12 10.30 -11.22
C ALA A 89 -14.89 11.13 -9.94
N VAL A 90 -13.64 11.49 -9.63
CA VAL A 90 -13.30 12.35 -8.49
C VAL A 90 -13.97 13.72 -8.65
N GLY A 91 -13.89 14.29 -9.85
CA GLY A 91 -14.51 15.57 -10.17
C GLY A 91 -16.04 15.53 -10.12
N GLU A 92 -16.65 14.46 -10.66
CA GLU A 92 -18.11 14.26 -10.64
C GLU A 92 -18.65 14.11 -9.23
N VAL A 93 -17.99 13.25 -8.41
CA VAL A 93 -18.34 13.05 -6.99
C VAL A 93 -18.23 14.37 -6.22
N ALA A 94 -17.10 15.05 -6.35
CA ALA A 94 -16.87 16.29 -5.61
C ALA A 94 -17.88 17.38 -5.96
N LYS A 95 -18.17 17.59 -7.24
CA LYS A 95 -19.16 18.57 -7.69
C LYS A 95 -20.61 18.16 -7.36
N GLY A 96 -20.92 16.86 -7.49
CA GLY A 96 -22.25 16.34 -7.21
C GLY A 96 -22.66 16.42 -5.75
N LEU A 97 -21.71 16.17 -4.82
CA LEU A 97 -21.97 16.18 -3.38
C LEU A 97 -21.79 17.56 -2.73
N LEU A 98 -20.81 18.34 -3.18
CA LEU A 98 -20.40 19.58 -2.53
C LEU A 98 -20.78 20.84 -3.34
N GLY A 99 -21.43 20.66 -4.48
CA GLY A 99 -21.76 21.75 -5.40
C GLY A 99 -20.53 22.36 -6.09
N PRO A 100 -20.71 23.45 -6.88
CA PRO A 100 -19.63 24.00 -7.70
C PRO A 100 -18.44 24.49 -6.87
N VAL A 101 -18.67 25.25 -5.81
CA VAL A 101 -17.62 25.87 -4.99
C VAL A 101 -16.91 24.81 -4.13
N GLY A 102 -17.68 23.99 -3.40
CA GLY A 102 -17.12 22.92 -2.59
C GLY A 102 -16.40 21.87 -3.44
N GLY A 103 -16.91 21.58 -4.63
CA GLY A 103 -16.28 20.69 -5.60
C GLY A 103 -14.90 21.19 -6.06
N ILE A 104 -14.74 22.49 -6.31
CA ILE A 104 -13.43 23.08 -6.67
C ILE A 104 -12.44 22.93 -5.52
N ILE A 105 -12.84 23.25 -4.28
CA ILE A 105 -11.99 23.14 -3.10
C ILE A 105 -11.55 21.67 -2.89
N ALA A 106 -12.47 20.72 -3.01
CA ALA A 106 -12.18 19.31 -2.88
C ALA A 106 -11.21 18.81 -3.97
N ILE A 107 -11.39 19.24 -5.23
CA ILE A 107 -10.49 18.89 -6.33
C ILE A 107 -9.09 19.47 -6.10
N LEU A 108 -8.98 20.72 -5.64
CA LEU A 108 -7.68 21.30 -5.28
C LEU A 108 -6.99 20.50 -4.17
N GLY A 109 -7.73 20.09 -3.14
CA GLY A 109 -7.21 19.21 -2.09
C GLY A 109 -6.67 17.89 -2.63
N VAL A 110 -7.43 17.23 -3.52
CA VAL A 110 -7.03 15.97 -4.17
C VAL A 110 -5.80 16.15 -5.09
N ILE A 111 -5.57 17.34 -5.65
CA ILE A 111 -4.36 17.62 -6.44
C ILE A 111 -3.14 17.85 -5.53
N VAL A 112 -3.31 18.60 -4.44
CA VAL A 112 -2.21 18.94 -3.52
C VAL A 112 -1.70 17.71 -2.76
N LEU A 113 -2.60 16.81 -2.36
CA LEU A 113 -2.27 15.63 -1.55
C LEU A 113 -1.23 14.70 -2.22
N PRO A 114 -1.34 14.31 -3.51
CA PRO A 114 -0.30 13.53 -4.16
C PRO A 114 1.03 14.26 -4.32
N ILE A 115 1.04 15.58 -4.41
CA ILE A 115 2.27 16.37 -4.51
C ILE A 115 3.06 16.25 -3.21
N THR A 116 2.43 16.45 -2.05
CA THR A 116 3.08 16.33 -0.74
C THR A 116 3.50 14.90 -0.44
N SER A 117 2.64 13.93 -0.73
CA SER A 117 2.94 12.50 -0.54
C SER A 117 4.06 12.03 -1.48
N GLY A 118 4.07 12.51 -2.73
CA GLY A 118 5.11 12.20 -3.71
C GLY A 118 6.48 12.74 -3.30
N ASP A 119 6.56 13.99 -2.79
CA ASP A 119 7.82 14.55 -2.27
C ASP A 119 8.36 13.68 -1.12
N THR A 120 7.51 13.31 -0.18
CA THR A 120 7.89 12.50 0.97
C THR A 120 8.33 11.09 0.56
N ALA A 121 7.62 10.46 -0.39
CA ALA A 121 7.96 9.15 -0.93
C ALA A 121 9.32 9.14 -1.65
N LEU A 122 9.56 10.12 -2.51
CA LEU A 122 10.82 10.24 -3.25
C LEU A 122 11.99 10.57 -2.33
N ARG A 123 11.74 11.35 -1.27
CA ARG A 123 12.72 11.62 -0.21
C ARG A 123 13.08 10.36 0.56
N SER A 124 12.09 9.56 0.98
CA SER A 124 12.32 8.27 1.63
C SER A 124 13.10 7.32 0.73
N CYS A 125 12.69 7.18 -0.52
CA CYS A 125 13.37 6.34 -1.50
C CYS A 125 14.84 6.77 -1.67
N ARG A 126 15.11 8.07 -1.80
CA ARG A 126 16.47 8.60 -1.89
C ARG A 126 17.30 8.25 -0.67
N LEU A 127 16.75 8.39 0.54
CA LEU A 127 17.49 8.08 1.76
C LEU A 127 17.77 6.59 1.89
N MET A 128 16.81 5.72 1.56
CA MET A 128 17.01 4.27 1.55
C MET A 128 18.06 3.82 0.53
N VAL A 129 18.01 4.36 -0.69
CA VAL A 129 19.02 4.07 -1.73
C VAL A 129 20.41 4.56 -1.32
N ALA A 130 20.49 5.76 -0.76
CA ALA A 130 21.75 6.33 -0.32
C ALA A 130 22.35 5.54 0.86
N ASP A 131 21.52 5.09 1.79
CA ASP A 131 21.94 4.25 2.92
C ASP A 131 22.42 2.88 2.43
N TYR A 132 21.68 2.25 1.56
CA TYR A 132 22.06 0.96 0.96
C TYR A 132 23.38 1.03 0.16
N LEU A 133 23.61 2.12 -0.59
CA LEU A 133 24.83 2.33 -1.38
C LEU A 133 25.94 2.99 -0.56
N HIS A 134 25.74 3.23 0.73
CA HIS A 134 26.70 3.94 1.61
C HIS A 134 27.13 5.31 1.07
N ILE A 135 26.23 6.04 0.41
CA ILE A 135 26.50 7.37 -0.17
C ILE A 135 26.20 8.46 0.86
N ASP A 136 27.22 9.24 1.23
CA ASP A 136 27.02 10.38 2.14
C ASP A 136 26.10 11.45 1.51
N GLN A 137 25.01 11.75 2.20
CA GLN A 137 24.00 12.72 1.78
C GLN A 137 24.27 14.16 2.26
N LYS A 138 25.36 14.41 2.98
CA LYS A 138 25.77 15.77 3.41
C LYS A 138 26.18 16.61 2.22
N THR A 139 26.87 16.00 1.25
CA THR A 139 27.34 16.66 0.04
C THR A 139 26.21 16.90 -0.94
N ARG A 140 26.02 18.15 -1.39
CA ARG A 140 24.98 18.52 -2.35
C ARG A 140 25.06 17.74 -3.67
N LYS A 141 26.29 17.49 -4.17
CA LYS A 141 26.51 16.71 -5.40
C LYS A 141 25.94 15.30 -5.30
N ASN A 142 26.25 14.57 -4.22
CA ASN A 142 25.76 13.21 -4.01
C ASN A 142 24.23 13.18 -3.89
N ARG A 143 23.66 14.15 -3.19
CA ARG A 143 22.22 14.29 -3.06
C ARG A 143 21.52 14.48 -4.41
N VAL A 144 22.05 15.35 -5.25
CA VAL A 144 21.51 15.58 -6.60
C VAL A 144 21.68 14.34 -7.48
N LEU A 145 22.84 13.68 -7.43
CA LEU A 145 23.11 12.48 -8.25
C LEU A 145 22.12 11.34 -7.93
N VAL A 146 21.93 11.03 -6.64
CA VAL A 146 20.97 9.99 -6.21
C VAL A 146 19.53 10.39 -6.57
N THR A 147 19.20 11.68 -6.42
CA THR A 147 17.87 12.19 -6.79
C THR A 147 17.62 12.00 -8.30
N LEU A 148 18.55 12.39 -9.15
CA LEU A 148 18.43 12.22 -10.60
C LEU A 148 18.33 10.73 -10.99
N GLY A 149 19.13 9.87 -10.37
CA GLY A 149 19.06 8.42 -10.57
C GLY A 149 17.69 7.81 -10.27
N ILE A 150 16.95 8.39 -9.32
CA ILE A 150 15.58 7.96 -8.98
C ILE A 150 14.55 8.63 -9.89
N PHE A 151 14.67 9.93 -10.16
CA PHE A 151 13.69 10.68 -10.94
C PHE A 151 13.63 10.26 -12.40
N ILE A 152 14.77 9.92 -13.02
CA ILE A 152 14.80 9.50 -14.44
C ILE A 152 13.90 8.28 -14.67
N PRO A 153 14.04 7.13 -13.97
CA PRO A 153 13.13 6.00 -14.13
C PRO A 153 11.67 6.35 -13.80
N VAL A 154 11.42 7.17 -12.77
CA VAL A 154 10.06 7.60 -12.43
C VAL A 154 9.42 8.40 -13.56
N ILE A 155 10.15 9.36 -14.16
CA ILE A 155 9.65 10.14 -15.29
C ILE A 155 9.38 9.25 -16.49
N LEU A 156 10.26 8.30 -16.80
CA LEU A 156 10.06 7.36 -17.92
C LEU A 156 8.80 6.51 -17.72
N ILE A 157 8.57 6.01 -16.51
CA ILE A 157 7.35 5.25 -16.16
C ILE A 157 6.10 6.12 -16.31
N LEU A 158 6.14 7.37 -15.86
CA LEU A 158 5.01 8.30 -15.95
C LEU A 158 4.70 8.68 -17.40
N VAL A 159 5.72 8.91 -18.23
CA VAL A 159 5.57 9.19 -19.67
C VAL A 159 4.94 7.98 -20.35
N PHE A 160 5.44 6.77 -20.10
CA PHE A 160 4.86 5.53 -20.62
C PHE A 160 3.38 5.37 -20.21
N ALA A 161 3.06 5.60 -18.95
CA ALA A 161 1.69 5.50 -18.43
C ALA A 161 0.74 6.54 -19.08
N LYS A 162 1.26 7.72 -19.43
CA LYS A 162 0.48 8.77 -20.09
C LYS A 162 0.30 8.50 -21.59
N MET A 163 1.30 7.95 -22.25
CA MET A 163 1.26 7.66 -23.70
C MET A 163 0.38 6.44 -24.04
N ASN A 164 0.20 5.53 -23.09
CA ASN A 164 -0.60 4.33 -23.28
C ASN A 164 -2.01 4.53 -22.71
N ALA A 165 -3.07 4.25 -23.50
CA ALA A 165 -4.47 4.40 -23.08
C ALA A 165 -4.80 3.58 -21.81
N GLU A 166 -4.20 2.37 -21.66
CA GLU A 166 -4.35 1.52 -20.48
C GLU A 166 -3.21 1.71 -19.46
N GLY A 167 -2.22 2.55 -19.75
CA GLY A 167 -1.00 2.70 -18.97
C GLY A 167 -1.26 3.06 -17.51
N PHE A 168 -2.20 3.95 -17.24
CA PHE A 168 -2.61 4.31 -15.90
C PHE A 168 -3.18 3.10 -15.12
N ASN A 169 -4.05 2.30 -15.76
CA ASN A 169 -4.67 1.14 -15.12
C ASN A 169 -3.64 0.04 -14.82
N ILE A 170 -2.70 -0.16 -15.72
CA ILE A 170 -1.58 -1.12 -15.55
C ILE A 170 -0.71 -0.67 -14.38
N LEU A 171 -0.26 0.59 -14.39
CA LEU A 171 0.57 1.16 -13.33
C LEU A 171 -0.11 1.10 -11.97
N TRP A 172 -1.41 1.42 -11.91
CA TRP A 172 -2.20 1.37 -10.68
C TRP A 172 -2.28 -0.05 -10.08
N ARG A 173 -2.41 -1.08 -10.92
CA ARG A 173 -2.46 -2.48 -10.46
C ARG A 173 -1.11 -2.94 -9.89
N TYR A 174 -0.01 -2.61 -10.57
CA TYR A 174 1.34 -2.88 -10.05
C TYR A 174 1.61 -2.11 -8.77
N PHE A 175 1.23 -0.85 -8.71
CA PHE A 175 1.34 -0.04 -7.50
C PHE A 175 0.59 -0.66 -6.33
N ALA A 176 -0.68 -1.02 -6.51
CA ALA A 176 -1.49 -1.62 -5.46
C ALA A 176 -0.88 -2.93 -4.94
N TRP A 177 -0.43 -3.80 -5.84
CA TRP A 177 0.22 -5.05 -5.46
C TRP A 177 1.57 -4.83 -4.75
N SER A 178 2.43 -3.98 -5.28
CA SER A 178 3.73 -3.66 -4.67
C SER A 178 3.59 -3.03 -3.30
N ASN A 179 2.64 -2.12 -3.15
CA ASN A 179 2.34 -1.48 -1.87
C ASN A 179 1.95 -2.50 -0.80
N GLN A 180 1.07 -3.46 -1.12
CA GLN A 180 0.69 -4.52 -0.19
C GLN A 180 1.83 -5.49 0.10
N THR A 181 2.67 -5.75 -0.89
CA THR A 181 3.87 -6.58 -0.70
C THR A 181 4.81 -5.97 0.34
N ILE A 182 5.07 -4.67 0.27
CA ILE A 182 5.85 -3.94 1.30
C ILE A 182 5.17 -4.08 2.67
N GLY A 183 3.83 -3.96 2.73
CA GLY A 183 3.07 -4.17 3.96
C GLY A 183 3.27 -5.55 4.60
N VAL A 184 3.34 -6.60 3.79
CA VAL A 184 3.62 -7.97 4.28
C VAL A 184 5.01 -8.07 4.93
N PHE A 185 6.03 -7.44 4.34
CA PHE A 185 7.36 -7.38 4.95
C PHE A 185 7.36 -6.56 6.25
N ALA A 186 6.61 -5.47 6.31
CA ALA A 186 6.46 -4.68 7.54
C ALA A 186 5.81 -5.52 8.67
N PHE A 187 4.75 -6.27 8.37
CA PHE A 187 4.13 -7.18 9.33
C PHE A 187 5.10 -8.28 9.79
N ALA A 188 5.95 -8.80 8.89
CA ALA A 188 6.99 -9.75 9.25
C ALA A 188 7.97 -9.15 10.28
N ALA A 189 8.49 -7.96 10.01
CA ALA A 189 9.41 -7.26 10.90
C ALA A 189 8.77 -6.97 12.27
N ILE A 190 7.53 -6.47 12.29
CA ILE A 190 6.77 -6.21 13.52
C ILE A 190 6.56 -7.52 14.31
N THR A 191 6.22 -8.62 13.63
CA THR A 191 6.02 -9.93 14.27
C THR A 191 7.29 -10.39 14.99
N ILE A 192 8.45 -10.33 14.31
CA ILE A 192 9.74 -10.72 14.88
C ILE A 192 10.10 -9.82 16.06
N TYR A 193 9.93 -8.51 15.91
CA TYR A 193 10.17 -7.54 16.97
C TYR A 193 9.32 -7.82 18.23
N LEU A 194 8.01 -8.06 18.05
CA LEU A 194 7.10 -8.33 19.15
C LEU A 194 7.39 -9.67 19.86
N MET A 195 7.96 -10.65 19.14
CA MET A 195 8.43 -11.90 19.73
C MET A 195 9.70 -11.73 20.57
N ALA A 196 10.60 -10.82 20.16
CA ALA A 196 11.87 -10.57 20.86
C ALA A 196 11.75 -9.55 22.00
N LYS A 197 10.70 -8.76 22.04
CA LYS A 197 10.52 -7.69 23.04
C LYS A 197 10.40 -8.26 24.46
N LYS A 198 11.37 -7.97 25.34
CA LYS A 198 11.35 -8.34 26.77
C LYS A 198 10.10 -7.74 27.45
N GLY A 199 9.36 -8.54 28.22
CA GLY A 199 8.14 -8.11 28.91
C GLY A 199 6.87 -8.04 28.06
N ALA A 200 6.91 -8.43 26.79
CA ALA A 200 5.73 -8.52 25.95
C ALA A 200 4.78 -9.63 26.41
N LYS A 201 3.47 -9.37 26.38
CA LYS A 201 2.46 -10.39 26.69
C LYS A 201 2.57 -11.57 25.73
N LYS A 202 2.44 -12.82 26.24
CA LYS A 202 2.42 -14.01 25.39
C LYS A 202 1.37 -13.87 24.29
N GLY A 203 1.78 -14.09 23.04
CA GLY A 203 0.86 -14.07 21.90
C GLY A 203 0.61 -12.67 21.28
N ILE A 204 1.17 -11.59 21.81
CA ILE A 204 0.98 -10.24 21.24
C ILE A 204 1.42 -10.15 19.77
N TYR A 205 2.42 -10.94 19.38
CA TYR A 205 2.90 -11.00 18.00
C TYR A 205 1.83 -11.47 16.99
N LEU A 206 0.77 -12.17 17.47
CA LEU A 206 -0.33 -12.61 16.63
C LEU A 206 -1.10 -11.43 16.03
N ILE A 207 -1.08 -10.26 16.68
CA ILE A 207 -1.71 -9.03 16.16
C ILE A 207 -1.10 -8.62 14.81
N ALA A 208 0.18 -8.89 14.60
CA ALA A 208 0.85 -8.62 13.34
C ALA A 208 0.92 -9.85 12.43
N LEU A 209 1.11 -11.04 12.99
CA LEU A 209 1.25 -12.29 12.25
C LEU A 209 -0.02 -12.69 11.49
N ILE A 210 -1.21 -12.53 12.12
CA ILE A 210 -2.48 -12.91 11.48
C ILE A 210 -2.78 -12.02 10.27
N PRO A 211 -2.84 -10.68 10.39
CA PRO A 211 -3.06 -9.84 9.22
C PRO A 211 -1.93 -9.95 8.19
N GLY A 212 -0.67 -10.09 8.61
CA GLY A 212 0.46 -10.32 7.71
C GLY A 212 0.29 -11.60 6.88
N SER A 213 -0.16 -12.71 7.49
CA SER A 213 -0.44 -13.96 6.79
C SER A 213 -1.64 -13.84 5.85
N PHE A 214 -2.68 -13.13 6.26
CA PHE A 214 -3.83 -12.85 5.41
C PHE A 214 -3.40 -12.07 4.16
N TYR A 215 -2.63 -10.99 4.32
CA TYR A 215 -2.13 -10.22 3.19
C TYR A 215 -1.12 -10.99 2.34
N MET A 216 -0.32 -11.88 2.91
CA MET A 216 0.54 -12.80 2.14
C MET A 216 -0.29 -13.67 1.20
N PHE A 217 -1.42 -14.22 1.68
CA PHE A 217 -2.36 -14.96 0.83
C PHE A 217 -2.94 -14.08 -0.27
N ILE A 218 -3.38 -12.86 0.05
CA ILE A 218 -3.97 -11.92 -0.89
C ILE A 218 -3.00 -11.52 -2.01
N ILE A 219 -1.78 -11.08 -1.68
CA ILE A 219 -0.81 -10.65 -2.70
C ILE A 219 -0.36 -11.81 -3.59
N SER A 220 -0.19 -13.00 -3.01
CA SER A 220 0.21 -14.20 -3.75
C SER A 220 -0.91 -14.64 -4.69
N SER A 221 -2.15 -14.74 -4.21
CA SER A 221 -3.29 -15.12 -5.04
C SER A 221 -3.58 -14.09 -6.15
N PHE A 222 -3.36 -12.79 -5.85
CA PHE A 222 -3.53 -11.73 -6.83
C PHE A 222 -2.53 -11.85 -7.98
N ILE A 223 -1.22 -11.91 -7.69
CA ILE A 223 -0.20 -11.96 -8.74
C ILE A 223 -0.26 -13.26 -9.56
N LEU A 224 -0.63 -14.36 -8.93
CA LEU A 224 -0.77 -15.64 -9.60
C LEU A 224 -1.99 -15.69 -10.52
N SER A 225 -3.12 -15.07 -10.14
CA SER A 225 -4.38 -15.18 -10.89
C SER A 225 -4.60 -14.06 -11.92
N GLN A 226 -4.00 -12.89 -11.71
CA GLN A 226 -4.21 -11.74 -12.59
C GLN A 226 -3.37 -11.80 -13.86
N LYS A 227 -3.91 -11.25 -14.97
CA LYS A 227 -3.19 -11.18 -16.27
C LYS A 227 -1.93 -10.32 -16.24
N ILE A 228 -1.80 -9.44 -15.26
CA ILE A 228 -0.57 -8.65 -15.03
C ILE A 228 0.56 -9.47 -14.42
N GLY A 229 0.25 -10.65 -13.89
CA GLY A 229 1.21 -11.61 -13.35
C GLY A 229 1.20 -12.91 -14.17
N PHE A 230 0.95 -14.03 -13.52
CA PHE A 230 1.05 -15.35 -14.13
C PHE A 230 -0.24 -15.79 -14.86
N GLY A 231 -1.40 -15.19 -14.59
CA GLY A 231 -2.68 -15.51 -15.22
C GLY A 231 -3.18 -16.93 -14.98
N LEU A 232 -2.79 -17.57 -13.88
CA LEU A 232 -3.16 -18.95 -13.56
C LEU A 232 -4.66 -19.08 -13.23
N PRO A 233 -5.24 -20.28 -13.43
CA PRO A 233 -6.59 -20.58 -12.95
C PRO A 233 -6.71 -20.33 -11.45
N MET A 234 -7.85 -19.80 -11.00
CA MET A 234 -8.05 -19.33 -9.63
C MET A 234 -7.81 -20.41 -8.59
N THR A 235 -8.25 -21.65 -8.85
CA THR A 235 -8.06 -22.79 -7.94
C THR A 235 -6.57 -23.07 -7.71
N VAL A 236 -5.77 -23.07 -8.78
CA VAL A 236 -4.31 -23.30 -8.69
C VAL A 236 -3.65 -22.14 -7.94
N ALA A 237 -4.04 -20.90 -8.25
CA ALA A 237 -3.52 -19.71 -7.58
C ALA A 237 -3.78 -19.75 -6.07
N TYR A 238 -4.98 -20.16 -5.64
CA TYR A 238 -5.32 -20.26 -4.21
C TYR A 238 -4.54 -21.37 -3.49
N ILE A 239 -4.34 -22.52 -4.13
CA ILE A 239 -3.55 -23.61 -3.55
C ILE A 239 -2.11 -23.15 -3.33
N ILE A 240 -1.48 -22.58 -4.34
CA ILE A 240 -0.10 -22.07 -4.24
C ILE A 240 -0.02 -20.95 -3.21
N ALA A 241 -0.94 -19.99 -3.22
CA ALA A 241 -0.99 -18.92 -2.24
C ALA A 241 -1.17 -19.44 -0.81
N GLY A 242 -1.98 -20.49 -0.60
CA GLY A 242 -2.13 -21.16 0.68
C GLY A 242 -0.83 -21.78 1.19
N VAL A 243 -0.10 -22.47 0.31
CA VAL A 243 1.21 -23.04 0.65
C VAL A 243 2.23 -21.93 1.01
N LEU A 244 2.32 -20.88 0.21
CA LEU A 244 3.21 -19.74 0.48
C LEU A 244 2.87 -19.06 1.81
N THR A 245 1.59 -18.92 2.12
CA THR A 245 1.12 -18.34 3.39
C THR A 245 1.48 -19.23 4.57
N ALA A 246 1.33 -20.55 4.44
CA ALA A 246 1.73 -21.49 5.49
C ALA A 246 3.24 -21.48 5.74
N LEU A 247 4.04 -21.40 4.69
CA LEU A 247 5.49 -21.24 4.78
C LEU A 247 5.89 -19.91 5.43
N TYR A 248 5.23 -18.82 5.05
CA TYR A 248 5.43 -17.50 5.66
C TYR A 248 5.12 -17.54 7.16
N PHE A 249 3.96 -18.07 7.54
CA PHE A 249 3.53 -18.19 8.94
C PHE A 249 4.52 -19.04 9.77
N ALA A 250 4.84 -20.24 9.31
CA ALA A 250 5.78 -21.13 9.99
C ALA A 250 7.21 -20.56 10.04
N GLY A 251 7.65 -19.95 8.94
CA GLY A 251 8.95 -19.30 8.83
C GLY A 251 9.12 -18.16 9.82
N LEU A 252 8.11 -17.28 9.94
CA LEU A 252 8.15 -16.18 10.90
C LEU A 252 8.16 -16.64 12.35
N ILE A 253 7.40 -17.67 12.70
CA ILE A 253 7.44 -18.23 14.06
C ILE A 253 8.83 -18.80 14.36
N LYS A 254 9.41 -19.57 13.43
CA LYS A 254 10.76 -20.14 13.58
C LYS A 254 11.83 -19.05 13.71
N LEU A 255 11.79 -18.05 12.82
CA LEU A 255 12.74 -16.95 12.79
C LEU A 255 12.61 -16.07 14.03
N GLY A 256 11.38 -15.73 14.43
CA GLY A 256 11.12 -14.92 15.61
C GLY A 256 11.56 -15.59 16.90
N ARG A 257 11.35 -16.91 17.05
CA ARG A 257 11.86 -17.68 18.20
C ARG A 257 13.39 -17.69 18.24
N LYS A 258 14.04 -17.88 17.09
CA LYS A 258 15.50 -17.84 17.00
C LYS A 258 16.04 -16.46 17.37
N TYR A 259 15.42 -15.39 16.87
CA TYR A 259 15.82 -14.04 17.16
C TYR A 259 15.58 -13.66 18.63
N ALA A 260 14.48 -14.11 19.23
CA ALA A 260 14.20 -13.90 20.65
C ALA A 260 15.24 -14.58 21.53
N ALA A 261 15.61 -15.83 21.24
CA ALA A 261 16.62 -16.56 22.00
C ALA A 261 18.01 -15.88 21.94
N SER A 262 18.41 -15.34 20.78
CA SER A 262 19.70 -14.63 20.67
C SER A 262 19.76 -13.29 21.43
N HIS A 263 18.61 -12.69 21.77
CA HIS A 263 18.52 -11.43 22.53
C HIS A 263 18.22 -11.65 24.02
N GLU A 264 18.00 -12.88 24.46
CA GLU A 264 17.95 -13.24 25.88
C GLU A 264 19.36 -13.44 26.47
N GLU A 265 20.35 -13.68 25.61
CA GLU A 265 21.76 -13.89 26.01
C GLU A 265 22.56 -12.57 26.14
N GLU A 266 22.04 -11.44 25.65
CA GLU A 266 22.57 -10.09 25.85
C GLU A 266 21.84 -9.35 27.01
#